data_31468bc9dd49dada88046d7875bab9ec
#
_entry.id   31468bc9dd49dada88046d7875bab9ec
#
_cell.length_a   1.000
_cell.length_b   1.000
_cell.length_c   1.000
_cell.angle_alpha   90.00
_cell.angle_beta   90.00
_cell.angle_gamma   90.00
#
_symmetry.space_group_name_H-M   'P 1'
#
loop_
_entity.id
_entity.type
_entity.pdbx_description
1 polymer ?
#
loop_
_entity_poly.entity_id
_entity_poly.type
_entity_poly.pdbx_seq_one_letter_code
_entity_poly.pdbx_strand_id
1 'polypeptide(L)'
;MRRWSVHLCAFVVATALGGAPVVRAADMTKTLRVAFSTAENGFDPQAAYDSYSFYVIGGIFDPLYAYDYFARPVRLVPNTAAALPEVTDQGRTYTIKVRPGIYFAADPAFKGKRRELTALDYVYSLKRIFDPKVRSYWVYIFEGNLVGLDEVLASARKAGTFDYDAELAGLRALDRFTLQIRFRRPNFGFEYWLASNQFSAVAREVVEAYRDSSNRVMENPVGTGAYKLKQWTRGQRILLEANPDYREVVYPSPGAGSDAADAAIARGLAGRKLPLVGNVDISIIEEAQPRLLSFDSGQLDYVALPAALAPNVLDGAAVKPEYAKRGVVVHRHVTPSIAFFYFNLDHPLVGGYTPEKVALRRAVSMGYDRGEAISNLLHGQAIPASQPVPPALYGHDPKYVAPYGYDPRAARALLDKFGYKDRDGDGYRELPDGKPLTLVLASTTDNTARANDELWKRCMDALGLRITFLKNKWPELNKMSEAGQLMMWGLSWISSVPDGNDYYSYFVSRNIGTLNDARMRLPAFDALYDKSRDLPHGPARTKLFDEMNDMIYGYAPWILANYPYENVLAQPWLKGYKQNPFVQHQWRYYDVEPRPH
;
A
#
# COMPACT_ATOMS: atom_id res chain seq x y z
N MET A 1 -81.07 -28.29 -43.87
CA MET A 1 -79.68 -28.33 -44.29
C MET A 1 -78.93 -27.10 -43.71
N ARG A 2 -78.25 -27.30 -42.59
CA ARG A 2 -77.43 -26.22 -41.95
C ARG A 2 -75.97 -26.64 -42.06
N ARG A 3 -75.20 -25.87 -42.74
CA ARG A 3 -73.70 -26.01 -42.86
C ARG A 3 -73.03 -25.42 -41.62
N TRP A 4 -72.24 -26.19 -40.95
CA TRP A 4 -71.37 -25.74 -39.87
C TRP A 4 -69.99 -25.45 -40.44
N SER A 5 -69.51 -24.19 -40.30
CA SER A 5 -68.18 -23.77 -40.66
C SER A 5 -67.27 -23.89 -39.41
N VAL A 6 -66.25 -24.72 -39.49
CA VAL A 6 -65.24 -24.89 -38.45
C VAL A 6 -64.13 -23.82 -38.69
N HIS A 7 -63.99 -22.92 -37.76
CA HIS A 7 -62.84 -21.95 -37.77
C HIS A 7 -61.70 -22.58 -37.01
N LEU A 8 -60.58 -22.80 -37.73
CA LEU A 8 -59.30 -23.27 -37.19
C LEU A 8 -58.51 -22.04 -36.72
N CYS A 9 -58.40 -21.82 -35.37
CA CYS A 9 -57.51 -20.81 -34.80
C CYS A 9 -56.11 -21.40 -34.70
N ALA A 10 -55.20 -20.94 -35.55
CA ALA A 10 -53.76 -21.21 -35.43
C ALA A 10 -53.16 -20.37 -34.32
N PHE A 11 -52.78 -21.00 -33.20
CA PHE A 11 -51.96 -20.35 -32.17
C PHE A 11 -50.49 -20.33 -32.63
N VAL A 12 -49.98 -19.14 -32.96
CA VAL A 12 -48.54 -18.91 -33.16
C VAL A 12 -47.89 -18.75 -31.78
N VAL A 13 -47.22 -19.79 -31.30
CA VAL A 13 -46.34 -19.70 -30.13
C VAL A 13 -45.05 -19.03 -30.54
N ALA A 14 -44.89 -17.73 -30.26
CA ALA A 14 -43.64 -17.02 -30.38
C ALA A 14 -42.72 -17.46 -29.21
N THR A 15 -41.84 -18.41 -29.46
CA THR A 15 -40.70 -18.73 -28.57
C THR A 15 -39.74 -17.57 -28.53
N ALA A 16 -39.82 -16.70 -27.52
CA ALA A 16 -38.81 -15.75 -27.18
C ALA A 16 -37.56 -16.53 -26.70
N LEU A 17 -36.63 -16.77 -27.59
CA LEU A 17 -35.28 -17.18 -27.25
C LEU A 17 -34.60 -16.01 -26.50
N GLY A 18 -34.77 -15.99 -25.20
CA GLY A 18 -33.98 -15.18 -24.31
C GLY A 18 -32.53 -15.64 -24.45
N GLY A 19 -31.74 -14.89 -25.23
CA GLY A 19 -30.31 -15.13 -25.34
C GLY A 19 -29.68 -15.03 -23.96
N ALA A 20 -29.24 -16.17 -23.39
CA ALA A 20 -28.37 -16.15 -22.23
C ALA A 20 -27.17 -15.24 -22.55
N PRO A 21 -26.72 -14.38 -21.62
CA PRO A 21 -25.56 -13.53 -21.88
C PRO A 21 -24.39 -14.45 -22.21
N VAL A 22 -23.84 -14.30 -23.41
CA VAL A 22 -22.62 -15.01 -23.82
C VAL A 22 -21.52 -14.48 -22.91
N VAL A 23 -21.12 -15.27 -21.92
CA VAL A 23 -20.00 -15.00 -21.03
C VAL A 23 -18.73 -15.06 -21.89
N ARG A 24 -18.32 -13.90 -22.40
CA ARG A 24 -17.17 -13.80 -23.28
C ARG A 24 -15.90 -14.01 -22.45
N ALA A 25 -15.06 -14.97 -22.84
CA ALA A 25 -13.72 -15.13 -22.29
C ALA A 25 -12.85 -13.87 -22.54
N ALA A 26 -11.71 -13.77 -21.88
CA ALA A 26 -10.75 -12.71 -22.14
C ALA A 26 -10.46 -12.57 -23.64
N ASP A 27 -10.42 -11.34 -24.13
CA ASP A 27 -10.08 -11.09 -25.55
C ASP A 27 -8.56 -11.19 -25.74
N MET A 28 -8.11 -12.34 -26.25
CA MET A 28 -6.68 -12.64 -26.44
C MET A 28 -5.97 -11.72 -27.46
N THR A 29 -6.72 -10.95 -28.26
CA THR A 29 -6.16 -9.97 -29.20
C THR A 29 -5.82 -8.65 -28.52
N LYS A 30 -6.38 -8.40 -27.34
CA LYS A 30 -6.17 -7.19 -26.57
C LYS A 30 -4.96 -7.31 -25.65
N THR A 31 -4.15 -6.26 -25.65
CA THR A 31 -2.98 -6.12 -24.78
C THR A 31 -3.03 -4.79 -24.03
N LEU A 32 -3.01 -4.85 -22.70
CA LEU A 32 -2.79 -3.72 -21.83
C LEU A 32 -1.27 -3.47 -21.72
N ARG A 33 -0.82 -2.24 -22.03
CA ARG A 33 0.60 -1.85 -22.03
C ARG A 33 0.87 -0.87 -20.93
N VAL A 34 1.78 -1.25 -20.03
CA VAL A 34 2.13 -0.48 -18.83
C VAL A 34 3.64 -0.37 -18.68
N ALA A 35 4.12 0.56 -17.86
CA ALA A 35 5.54 0.67 -17.53
C ALA A 35 5.75 0.71 -16.02
N PHE A 36 6.82 0.05 -15.57
CA PHE A 36 7.36 0.19 -14.23
C PHE A 36 8.56 1.13 -14.23
N SER A 37 8.73 1.90 -13.15
CA SER A 37 9.87 2.81 -12.99
C SER A 37 11.06 2.19 -12.25
N THR A 38 10.93 0.93 -11.85
CA THR A 38 11.99 0.17 -11.20
C THR A 38 11.78 -1.30 -11.53
N ALA A 39 12.86 -2.05 -11.65
CA ALA A 39 12.80 -3.48 -11.86
C ALA A 39 12.23 -4.20 -10.63
N GLU A 40 11.51 -5.27 -10.89
CA GLU A 40 10.97 -6.20 -9.90
C GLU A 40 12.03 -7.13 -9.32
N ASN A 41 11.79 -7.66 -8.11
CA ASN A 41 12.69 -8.61 -7.46
C ASN A 41 12.34 -10.08 -7.74
N GLY A 42 11.10 -10.38 -8.14
CA GLY A 42 10.58 -11.73 -8.40
C GLY A 42 9.16 -11.90 -7.89
N PHE A 43 8.58 -13.09 -8.08
CA PHE A 43 7.13 -13.27 -7.97
C PHE A 43 6.68 -14.29 -6.92
N ASP A 44 7.49 -14.52 -5.89
CA ASP A 44 7.08 -15.32 -4.73
C ASP A 44 6.30 -14.45 -3.73
N PRO A 45 5.01 -14.72 -3.48
CA PRO A 45 4.18 -13.87 -2.62
C PRO A 45 4.74 -13.67 -1.21
N GLN A 46 5.30 -14.73 -0.59
CA GLN A 46 5.79 -14.69 0.78
C GLN A 46 7.18 -14.06 0.92
N ALA A 47 7.94 -13.98 -0.18
CA ALA A 47 9.31 -13.42 -0.19
C ALA A 47 9.37 -12.00 -0.74
N ALA A 48 8.43 -11.60 -1.60
CA ALA A 48 8.39 -10.27 -2.19
C ALA A 48 8.03 -9.20 -1.14
N TYR A 49 8.57 -7.98 -1.33
CA TYR A 49 8.31 -6.82 -0.46
C TYR A 49 8.21 -5.51 -1.24
N ASP A 50 8.48 -5.50 -2.56
CA ASP A 50 8.39 -4.32 -3.41
C ASP A 50 7.06 -4.24 -4.16
N SER A 51 6.61 -3.02 -4.43
CA SER A 51 5.31 -2.75 -5.06
C SER A 51 5.20 -3.31 -6.48
N TYR A 52 6.28 -3.31 -7.27
CA TYR A 52 6.24 -3.77 -8.66
C TYR A 52 6.12 -5.29 -8.75
N SER A 53 6.84 -6.02 -7.91
CA SER A 53 6.62 -7.46 -7.72
C SER A 53 5.17 -7.74 -7.33
N PHE A 54 4.59 -6.96 -6.39
CA PHE A 54 3.21 -7.16 -5.95
C PHE A 54 2.15 -6.86 -7.01
N TYR A 55 2.38 -5.94 -7.95
CA TYR A 55 1.45 -5.77 -9.07
C TYR A 55 1.39 -7.02 -9.96
N VAL A 56 2.54 -7.65 -10.23
CA VAL A 56 2.60 -8.91 -11.01
C VAL A 56 1.98 -10.06 -10.21
N ILE A 57 2.36 -10.19 -8.94
CA ILE A 57 1.82 -11.21 -8.02
C ILE A 57 0.29 -11.09 -7.96
N GLY A 58 -0.27 -9.87 -7.86
CA GLY A 58 -1.71 -9.64 -7.85
C GLY A 58 -2.43 -10.01 -9.15
N GLY A 59 -1.73 -10.09 -10.27
CA GLY A 59 -2.26 -10.66 -11.52
C GLY A 59 -2.31 -12.18 -11.50
N ILE A 60 -1.35 -12.83 -10.84
CA ILE A 60 -1.12 -14.29 -10.89
C ILE A 60 -1.75 -15.02 -9.71
N PHE A 61 -1.78 -14.43 -8.54
CA PHE A 61 -2.29 -15.03 -7.31
C PHE A 61 -3.54 -14.32 -6.82
N ASP A 62 -4.34 -15.02 -6.02
CA ASP A 62 -5.50 -14.48 -5.35
C ASP A 62 -5.37 -14.63 -3.82
N PRO A 63 -5.49 -13.55 -3.05
CA PRO A 63 -5.65 -13.64 -1.60
C PRO A 63 -7.07 -14.08 -1.21
N LEU A 64 -7.31 -14.35 0.08
CA LEU A 64 -8.61 -14.78 0.62
C LEU A 64 -9.71 -13.74 0.38
N TYR A 65 -9.38 -12.46 0.55
CA TYR A 65 -10.27 -11.33 0.37
C TYR A 65 -9.74 -10.38 -0.70
N ALA A 66 -10.58 -9.46 -1.12
CA ALA A 66 -10.24 -8.35 -1.99
C ALA A 66 -10.92 -7.08 -1.47
N TYR A 67 -10.51 -5.94 -1.97
CA TYR A 67 -11.25 -4.71 -1.74
C TYR A 67 -12.29 -4.51 -2.85
N ASP A 68 -13.49 -4.09 -2.46
CA ASP A 68 -14.54 -3.70 -3.41
C ASP A 68 -13.98 -2.60 -4.34
N TYR A 69 -14.10 -2.83 -5.65
CA TYR A 69 -13.48 -1.96 -6.64
C TYR A 69 -13.99 -0.52 -6.60
N PHE A 70 -15.29 -0.35 -6.32
CA PHE A 70 -15.96 0.94 -6.32
C PHE A 70 -16.13 1.56 -4.93
N ALA A 71 -16.13 0.78 -3.86
CA ALA A 71 -16.47 1.28 -2.52
C ALA A 71 -15.48 2.33 -2.00
N ARG A 72 -16.03 3.44 -1.51
CA ARG A 72 -15.32 4.50 -0.77
C ARG A 72 -16.19 4.92 0.44
N PRO A 73 -15.72 4.74 1.68
CA PRO A 73 -14.43 4.17 2.09
C PRO A 73 -14.26 2.71 1.64
N VAL A 74 -13.01 2.23 1.64
CA VAL A 74 -12.68 0.87 1.20
C VAL A 74 -13.42 -0.19 2.02
N ARG A 75 -13.89 -1.25 1.35
CA ARG A 75 -14.64 -2.35 1.96
C ARG A 75 -14.09 -3.68 1.49
N LEU A 76 -13.90 -4.62 2.41
CA LEU A 76 -13.53 -6.00 2.08
C LEU A 76 -14.69 -6.75 1.43
N VAL A 77 -14.34 -7.58 0.46
CA VAL A 77 -15.24 -8.54 -0.18
C VAL A 77 -14.57 -9.92 -0.26
N PRO A 78 -15.33 -11.02 -0.22
CA PRO A 78 -14.79 -12.36 -0.45
C PRO A 78 -14.15 -12.46 -1.84
N ASN A 79 -12.96 -13.12 -1.91
CA ASN A 79 -12.28 -13.41 -3.19
C ASN A 79 -12.15 -14.92 -3.38
N THR A 80 -11.17 -15.58 -2.77
CA THR A 80 -11.12 -17.05 -2.71
C THR A 80 -11.87 -17.60 -1.49
N ALA A 81 -12.12 -16.78 -0.48
CA ALA A 81 -13.03 -17.12 0.59
C ALA A 81 -14.50 -17.09 0.13
N ALA A 82 -15.35 -17.91 0.74
CA ALA A 82 -16.77 -17.98 0.44
C ALA A 82 -17.59 -16.83 1.07
N ALA A 83 -17.13 -16.33 2.23
CA ALA A 83 -17.73 -15.23 3.00
C ALA A 83 -16.63 -14.47 3.75
N LEU A 84 -16.98 -13.33 4.36
CA LEU A 84 -16.09 -12.67 5.33
C LEU A 84 -15.78 -13.60 6.50
N PRO A 85 -14.66 -13.40 7.23
CA PRO A 85 -14.27 -14.30 8.30
C PRO A 85 -15.27 -14.27 9.44
N GLU A 86 -15.53 -15.42 10.05
CA GLU A 86 -16.16 -15.48 11.36
C GLU A 86 -15.10 -15.13 12.41
N VAL A 87 -15.31 -14.02 13.13
CA VAL A 87 -14.39 -13.53 14.16
C VAL A 87 -15.00 -13.76 15.53
N THR A 88 -14.37 -14.62 16.33
CA THR A 88 -14.82 -15.01 17.67
C THR A 88 -13.76 -14.70 18.73
N ASP A 89 -14.03 -15.07 19.98
CA ASP A 89 -13.10 -14.87 21.11
C ASP A 89 -12.60 -13.42 21.22
N GLN A 90 -13.49 -12.45 21.04
CA GLN A 90 -13.15 -11.02 21.12
C GLN A 90 -12.03 -10.62 20.15
N GLY A 91 -12.09 -11.07 18.90
CA GLY A 91 -11.10 -10.72 17.87
C GLY A 91 -9.83 -11.57 17.88
N ARG A 92 -9.83 -12.71 18.60
CA ARG A 92 -8.66 -13.60 18.66
C ARG A 92 -8.72 -14.80 17.73
N THR A 93 -9.90 -15.21 17.28
CA THR A 93 -10.08 -16.38 16.43
C THR A 93 -10.77 -15.99 15.13
N TYR A 94 -10.11 -16.28 14.02
CA TYR A 94 -10.60 -16.06 12.65
C TYR A 94 -10.85 -17.42 12.01
N THR A 95 -12.11 -17.72 11.68
CA THR A 95 -12.49 -18.92 10.93
C THR A 95 -12.94 -18.52 9.53
N ILE A 96 -12.29 -19.08 8.52
CA ILE A 96 -12.41 -18.68 7.11
C ILE A 96 -12.78 -19.90 6.27
N LYS A 97 -13.86 -19.79 5.49
CA LYS A 97 -14.27 -20.81 4.52
C LYS A 97 -13.68 -20.49 3.16
N VAL A 98 -12.79 -21.34 2.67
CA VAL A 98 -12.26 -21.29 1.30
C VAL A 98 -13.35 -21.80 0.35
N ARG A 99 -13.55 -21.12 -0.78
CA ARG A 99 -14.55 -21.51 -1.79
C ARG A 99 -14.07 -22.75 -2.55
N PRO A 100 -14.86 -23.85 -2.61
CA PRO A 100 -14.54 -25.00 -3.46
C PRO A 100 -14.56 -24.64 -4.96
N GLY A 101 -13.90 -25.44 -5.80
CA GLY A 101 -13.91 -25.30 -7.26
C GLY A 101 -12.96 -24.23 -7.80
N ILE A 102 -12.06 -23.69 -6.98
CA ILE A 102 -10.97 -22.81 -7.43
C ILE A 102 -9.72 -23.68 -7.71
N TYR A 103 -9.08 -23.45 -8.84
CA TYR A 103 -7.94 -24.25 -9.28
C TYR A 103 -6.71 -23.38 -9.53
N PHE A 104 -5.54 -23.91 -9.23
CA PHE A 104 -4.27 -23.35 -9.69
C PHE A 104 -4.18 -23.45 -11.21
N ALA A 105 -3.49 -22.52 -11.85
CA ALA A 105 -3.16 -22.60 -13.27
C ALA A 105 -2.41 -23.91 -13.54
N ALA A 106 -2.66 -24.51 -14.70
CA ALA A 106 -1.99 -25.77 -15.09
C ALA A 106 -0.47 -25.61 -15.11
N ASP A 107 0.23 -26.56 -14.49
CA ASP A 107 1.69 -26.57 -14.39
C ASP A 107 2.23 -28.01 -14.39
N PRO A 108 3.44 -28.29 -14.94
CA PRO A 108 4.07 -29.59 -14.90
C PRO A 108 4.24 -30.20 -13.50
N ALA A 109 4.40 -29.38 -12.46
CA ALA A 109 4.48 -29.83 -11.06
C ALA A 109 3.24 -30.64 -10.62
N PHE A 110 2.09 -30.42 -11.24
CA PHE A 110 0.85 -31.16 -10.98
C PHE A 110 0.69 -32.47 -11.77
N LYS A 111 1.66 -32.83 -12.60
CA LYS A 111 1.68 -34.08 -13.36
C LYS A 111 0.41 -34.32 -14.17
N GLY A 112 -0.11 -33.26 -14.82
CA GLY A 112 -1.32 -33.26 -15.65
C GLY A 112 -2.65 -33.30 -14.88
N LYS A 113 -2.64 -33.19 -13.55
CA LYS A 113 -3.86 -33.15 -12.74
C LYS A 113 -4.29 -31.69 -12.48
N ARG A 114 -5.59 -31.42 -12.51
CA ARG A 114 -6.14 -30.16 -12.04
C ARG A 114 -5.99 -30.08 -10.52
N ARG A 115 -5.33 -29.02 -10.02
CA ARG A 115 -5.00 -28.85 -8.60
C ARG A 115 -5.93 -27.83 -7.96
N GLU A 116 -6.87 -28.33 -7.15
CA GLU A 116 -7.84 -27.49 -6.44
C GLU A 116 -7.19 -26.81 -5.23
N LEU A 117 -7.54 -25.53 -5.04
CA LEU A 117 -7.17 -24.71 -3.88
C LEU A 117 -7.89 -25.21 -2.63
N THR A 118 -7.16 -25.38 -1.52
CA THR A 118 -7.67 -25.86 -0.24
C THR A 118 -7.20 -24.99 0.93
N ALA A 119 -7.75 -25.21 2.11
CA ALA A 119 -7.30 -24.55 3.34
C ALA A 119 -5.85 -24.91 3.71
N LEU A 120 -5.38 -26.12 3.36
CA LEU A 120 -4.00 -26.52 3.60
C LEU A 120 -2.99 -25.71 2.79
N ASP A 121 -3.37 -25.23 1.60
CA ASP A 121 -2.49 -24.38 0.78
C ASP A 121 -2.25 -23.03 1.48
N TYR A 122 -3.26 -22.47 2.14
CA TYR A 122 -3.10 -21.27 2.98
C TYR A 122 -2.26 -21.54 4.21
N VAL A 123 -2.46 -22.66 4.91
CA VAL A 123 -1.61 -23.06 6.04
C VAL A 123 -0.16 -23.18 5.61
N TYR A 124 0.10 -23.85 4.50
CA TYR A 124 1.44 -24.00 3.94
C TYR A 124 2.07 -22.64 3.57
N SER A 125 1.32 -21.79 2.88
CA SER A 125 1.79 -20.47 2.44
C SER A 125 2.11 -19.55 3.60
N LEU A 126 1.26 -19.52 4.64
CA LEU A 126 1.51 -18.72 5.84
C LEU A 126 2.72 -19.26 6.63
N LYS A 127 2.92 -20.57 6.67
CA LYS A 127 4.13 -21.17 7.27
C LYS A 127 5.41 -20.76 6.53
N ARG A 128 5.35 -20.48 5.21
CA ARG A 128 6.50 -19.98 4.46
C ARG A 128 6.96 -18.60 4.93
N ILE A 129 6.04 -17.76 5.43
CA ILE A 129 6.39 -16.48 6.06
C ILE A 129 7.31 -16.69 7.27
N PHE A 130 7.16 -17.82 7.96
CA PHE A 130 7.89 -18.16 9.20
C PHE A 130 9.21 -18.91 8.94
N ASP A 131 9.46 -19.37 7.71
CA ASP A 131 10.70 -20.06 7.36
C ASP A 131 11.90 -19.08 7.35
N PRO A 132 12.92 -19.26 8.23
CA PRO A 132 14.08 -18.37 8.27
C PRO A 132 14.87 -18.31 6.95
N LYS A 133 14.76 -19.34 6.08
CA LYS A 133 15.41 -19.35 4.75
C LYS A 133 14.70 -18.42 3.76
N VAL A 134 13.38 -18.34 3.81
CA VAL A 134 12.60 -17.44 2.95
C VAL A 134 12.88 -15.98 3.27
N ARG A 135 13.21 -15.68 4.53
CA ARG A 135 13.48 -14.31 5.02
C ARG A 135 12.35 -13.35 4.68
N SER A 136 11.13 -13.78 4.96
CA SER A 136 9.95 -12.96 4.72
C SER A 136 9.97 -11.71 5.58
N TYR A 137 9.72 -10.55 4.95
CA TYR A 137 9.54 -9.29 5.67
C TYR A 137 8.30 -9.31 6.58
N TRP A 138 7.29 -10.14 6.28
CA TRP A 138 5.95 -10.12 6.85
C TRP A 138 5.79 -10.86 8.18
N VAL A 139 6.85 -11.44 8.72
CA VAL A 139 6.81 -12.22 9.99
C VAL A 139 6.31 -11.37 11.17
N TYR A 140 6.62 -10.07 11.18
CA TYR A 140 6.26 -9.14 12.25
C TYR A 140 4.74 -9.03 12.51
N ILE A 141 3.92 -9.32 11.48
CA ILE A 141 2.45 -9.29 11.60
C ILE A 141 1.95 -10.33 12.61
N PHE A 142 2.68 -11.42 12.76
CA PHE A 142 2.31 -12.58 13.58
C PHE A 142 3.14 -12.74 14.85
N GLU A 143 4.38 -12.26 14.82
CA GLU A 143 5.37 -12.50 15.88
C GLU A 143 4.86 -11.96 17.23
N GLY A 144 5.03 -12.76 18.31
CA GLY A 144 4.54 -12.43 19.65
C GLY A 144 3.02 -12.55 19.86
N ASN A 145 2.22 -12.79 18.79
CA ASN A 145 0.77 -12.83 18.91
C ASN A 145 0.12 -14.11 18.35
N LEU A 146 0.64 -14.74 17.30
CA LEU A 146 0.08 -16.01 16.80
C LEU A 146 0.36 -17.15 17.80
N VAL A 147 -0.67 -17.90 18.17
CA VAL A 147 -0.54 -18.98 19.17
C VAL A 147 0.43 -20.06 18.69
N GLY A 148 1.49 -20.34 19.46
CA GLY A 148 2.48 -21.38 19.18
C GLY A 148 3.57 -20.99 18.19
N LEU A 149 3.57 -19.75 17.66
CA LEU A 149 4.56 -19.35 16.66
C LEU A 149 5.97 -19.18 17.25
N ASP A 150 6.08 -18.59 18.45
CA ASP A 150 7.39 -18.27 19.02
C ASP A 150 8.20 -19.55 19.30
N GLU A 151 7.52 -20.61 19.73
CA GLU A 151 8.11 -21.94 19.97
C GLU A 151 8.58 -22.59 18.64
N VAL A 152 7.77 -22.46 17.58
CA VAL A 152 8.12 -22.97 16.24
C VAL A 152 9.31 -22.21 15.66
N LEU A 153 9.34 -20.88 15.79
CA LEU A 153 10.47 -20.04 15.35
C LEU A 153 11.76 -20.37 16.11
N ALA A 154 11.68 -20.55 17.42
CA ALA A 154 12.84 -20.94 18.24
C ALA A 154 13.39 -22.30 17.80
N SER A 155 12.52 -23.27 17.56
CA SER A 155 12.90 -24.59 17.04
C SER A 155 13.54 -24.51 15.66
N ALA A 156 12.96 -23.77 14.73
CA ALA A 156 13.47 -23.59 13.38
C ALA A 156 14.85 -22.89 13.37
N ARG A 157 15.03 -21.85 14.19
CA ARG A 157 16.34 -21.17 14.36
C ARG A 157 17.42 -22.13 14.88
N LYS A 158 17.08 -22.98 15.85
CA LYS A 158 18.00 -23.98 16.41
C LYS A 158 18.36 -25.07 15.41
N ALA A 159 17.38 -25.54 14.63
CA ALA A 159 17.57 -26.60 13.65
C ALA A 159 18.19 -26.12 12.31
N GLY A 160 18.17 -24.80 12.04
CA GLY A 160 18.55 -24.20 10.75
C GLY A 160 17.61 -24.55 9.59
N THR A 161 16.46 -25.18 9.90
CA THR A 161 15.43 -25.56 8.93
C THR A 161 14.04 -25.40 9.53
N PHE A 162 13.04 -25.14 8.67
CA PHE A 162 11.65 -25.02 9.06
C PHE A 162 10.89 -26.31 8.74
N ASP A 163 10.19 -26.88 9.72
CA ASP A 163 9.34 -28.04 9.55
C ASP A 163 7.93 -27.60 9.14
N TYR A 164 7.61 -27.79 7.84
CA TYR A 164 6.30 -27.43 7.31
C TYR A 164 5.17 -28.38 7.74
N ASP A 165 5.50 -29.56 8.22
CA ASP A 165 4.52 -30.57 8.65
C ASP A 165 4.24 -30.49 10.17
N ALA A 166 5.10 -29.78 10.95
CA ALA A 166 4.87 -29.54 12.37
C ALA A 166 3.55 -28.81 12.60
N GLU A 167 2.81 -29.23 13.64
CA GLU A 167 1.58 -28.53 14.06
C GLU A 167 1.90 -27.12 14.57
N LEU A 168 1.08 -26.15 14.14
CA LEU A 168 1.07 -24.80 14.65
C LEU A 168 -0.32 -24.51 15.22
N ALA A 169 -0.42 -24.45 16.54
CA ALA A 169 -1.71 -24.36 17.25
C ALA A 169 -2.56 -23.14 16.84
N GLY A 170 -1.90 -22.05 16.41
CA GLY A 170 -2.53 -20.83 15.94
C GLY A 170 -2.90 -20.84 14.46
N LEU A 171 -2.55 -21.87 13.68
CA LEU A 171 -2.75 -21.90 12.23
C LEU A 171 -3.11 -23.31 11.77
N ARG A 172 -4.38 -23.57 11.48
CA ARG A 172 -4.90 -24.91 11.18
C ARG A 172 -5.87 -24.93 10.03
N ALA A 173 -5.86 -26.02 9.26
CA ALA A 173 -6.99 -26.42 8.43
C ALA A 173 -7.87 -27.35 9.27
N LEU A 174 -9.09 -26.91 9.57
CA LEU A 174 -10.06 -27.72 10.35
C LEU A 174 -10.69 -28.83 9.50
N ASP A 175 -10.86 -28.54 8.21
CA ASP A 175 -11.26 -29.47 7.14
C ASP A 175 -10.64 -29.01 5.82
N ARG A 176 -10.97 -29.68 4.71
CA ARG A 176 -10.44 -29.38 3.37
C ARG A 176 -10.57 -27.90 2.98
N PHE A 177 -11.61 -27.20 3.42
CA PHE A 177 -11.93 -25.84 3.00
C PHE A 177 -12.10 -24.86 4.19
N THR A 178 -11.75 -25.25 5.41
CA THR A 178 -11.87 -24.39 6.58
C THR A 178 -10.50 -24.10 7.17
N LEU A 179 -10.08 -22.84 7.07
CA LEU A 179 -8.87 -22.30 7.71
C LEU A 179 -9.24 -21.63 9.03
N GLN A 180 -8.45 -21.88 10.09
CA GLN A 180 -8.55 -21.18 11.35
C GLN A 180 -7.21 -20.57 11.75
N ILE A 181 -7.26 -19.28 12.16
CA ILE A 181 -6.11 -18.51 12.65
C ILE A 181 -6.44 -18.02 14.06
N ARG A 182 -5.55 -18.26 15.04
CA ARG A 182 -5.78 -17.92 16.45
C ARG A 182 -4.64 -17.09 17.01
N PHE A 183 -5.00 -15.98 17.63
CA PHE A 183 -4.09 -15.03 18.27
C PHE A 183 -4.18 -15.14 19.80
N ARG A 184 -3.11 -14.76 20.49
CA ARG A 184 -3.05 -14.67 21.97
C ARG A 184 -3.84 -13.46 22.49
N ARG A 185 -3.82 -12.35 21.73
CA ARG A 185 -4.50 -11.09 22.02
C ARG A 185 -5.44 -10.73 20.85
N PRO A 186 -6.46 -9.89 21.07
CA PRO A 186 -7.27 -9.36 19.98
C PRO A 186 -6.40 -8.82 18.85
N ASN A 187 -6.85 -8.97 17.62
CA ASN A 187 -6.16 -8.46 16.42
C ASN A 187 -7.20 -7.97 15.40
N PHE A 188 -8.02 -7.00 15.83
CA PHE A 188 -9.01 -6.39 14.94
C PHE A 188 -8.31 -5.67 13.78
N GLY A 189 -8.83 -5.87 12.56
CA GLY A 189 -8.21 -5.38 11.33
C GLY A 189 -7.28 -6.41 10.66
N PHE A 190 -7.03 -7.58 11.27
CA PHE A 190 -6.23 -8.63 10.64
C PHE A 190 -6.83 -9.11 9.30
N GLU A 191 -8.14 -9.06 9.15
CA GLU A 191 -8.85 -9.38 7.90
C GLU A 191 -8.38 -8.54 6.70
N TYR A 192 -7.91 -7.31 6.92
CA TYR A 192 -7.36 -6.49 5.84
C TYR A 192 -6.04 -7.06 5.30
N TRP A 193 -5.22 -7.63 6.17
CA TRP A 193 -4.01 -8.33 5.75
C TRP A 193 -4.32 -9.52 4.85
N LEU A 194 -5.42 -10.23 5.11
CA LEU A 194 -5.85 -11.37 4.31
C LEU A 194 -6.33 -10.99 2.89
N ALA A 195 -6.41 -9.68 2.58
CA ALA A 195 -6.65 -9.16 1.24
C ALA A 195 -5.35 -8.77 0.51
N SER A 196 -4.20 -8.89 1.18
CA SER A 196 -2.91 -8.53 0.62
C SER A 196 -2.22 -9.72 -0.05
N ASN A 197 -1.46 -9.47 -1.10
CA ASN A 197 -0.89 -10.50 -1.97
C ASN A 197 0.08 -11.46 -1.26
N GLN A 198 0.81 -11.01 -0.23
CA GLN A 198 1.71 -11.87 0.55
C GLN A 198 0.98 -13.00 1.31
N PHE A 199 -0.35 -12.90 1.43
CA PHE A 199 -1.20 -13.92 2.05
C PHE A 199 -1.89 -14.82 1.01
N SER A 200 -1.53 -14.69 -0.26
CA SER A 200 -2.04 -15.58 -1.31
C SER A 200 -1.49 -16.99 -1.15
N ALA A 201 -2.30 -17.97 -1.55
CA ALA A 201 -1.89 -19.38 -1.50
C ALA A 201 -0.94 -19.74 -2.63
N VAL A 202 0.08 -20.53 -2.28
CA VAL A 202 0.96 -21.25 -3.21
C VAL A 202 0.78 -22.76 -3.04
N ALA A 203 0.89 -23.51 -4.12
CA ALA A 203 0.84 -24.97 -4.04
C ALA A 203 2.21 -25.53 -3.60
N ARG A 204 2.20 -26.45 -2.63
CA ARG A 204 3.42 -27.08 -2.10
C ARG A 204 4.22 -27.76 -3.21
N GLU A 205 3.54 -28.42 -4.13
CA GLU A 205 4.14 -29.14 -5.27
C GLU A 205 4.95 -28.19 -6.19
N VAL A 206 4.46 -26.96 -6.39
CA VAL A 206 5.16 -25.93 -7.17
C VAL A 206 6.40 -25.43 -6.42
N VAL A 207 6.27 -25.20 -5.12
CA VAL A 207 7.41 -24.78 -4.30
C VAL A 207 8.48 -25.86 -4.28
N GLU A 208 8.12 -27.12 -4.09
CA GLU A 208 9.07 -28.24 -4.08
C GLU A 208 9.76 -28.45 -5.44
N ALA A 209 9.06 -28.16 -6.54
CA ALA A 209 9.62 -28.31 -7.90
C ALA A 209 10.57 -27.17 -8.30
N TYR A 210 10.33 -25.93 -7.85
CA TYR A 210 11.00 -24.74 -8.41
C TYR A 210 11.74 -23.88 -7.38
N ARG A 211 11.77 -24.26 -6.10
CA ARG A 211 12.43 -23.46 -5.06
C ARG A 211 13.95 -23.38 -5.27
N ASP A 212 14.48 -22.21 -5.01
CA ASP A 212 15.91 -21.95 -4.91
C ASP A 212 16.49 -22.44 -3.55
N SER A 213 17.78 -22.20 -3.33
CA SER A 213 18.47 -22.55 -2.08
C SER A 213 17.90 -21.84 -0.83
N SER A 214 17.15 -20.77 -1.03
CA SER A 214 16.47 -19.99 0.00
C SER A 214 14.98 -20.36 0.16
N ASN A 215 14.54 -21.50 -0.39
CA ASN A 215 13.14 -21.94 -0.40
C ASN A 215 12.17 -20.94 -1.07
N ARG A 216 12.62 -20.10 -2.01
CA ARG A 216 11.83 -19.12 -2.73
C ARG A 216 11.52 -19.58 -4.16
N VAL A 217 10.34 -19.22 -4.65
CA VAL A 217 9.92 -19.49 -6.05
C VAL A 217 9.75 -18.15 -6.76
N MET A 218 10.89 -17.53 -7.12
CA MET A 218 10.90 -16.18 -7.66
C MET A 218 10.56 -16.11 -9.16
N GLU A 219 10.77 -17.18 -9.92
CA GLU A 219 10.72 -17.18 -11.40
C GLU A 219 9.57 -17.98 -11.99
N ASN A 220 9.00 -18.93 -11.24
CA ASN A 220 7.94 -19.83 -11.71
C ASN A 220 6.66 -19.65 -10.86
N PRO A 221 6.00 -18.48 -10.91
CA PRO A 221 4.80 -18.23 -10.14
C PRO A 221 3.61 -19.00 -10.73
N VAL A 222 2.98 -19.85 -9.94
CA VAL A 222 1.77 -20.58 -10.31
C VAL A 222 0.70 -20.31 -9.27
N GLY A 223 -0.31 -19.54 -9.65
CA GLY A 223 -1.39 -19.09 -8.77
C GLY A 223 -2.77 -19.44 -9.28
N THR A 224 -3.78 -18.90 -8.62
CA THR A 224 -5.21 -19.03 -8.95
C THR A 224 -5.77 -17.79 -9.63
N GLY A 225 -4.94 -16.80 -9.92
CA GLY A 225 -5.32 -15.48 -10.40
C GLY A 225 -5.72 -15.42 -11.86
N ALA A 226 -6.10 -14.21 -12.29
CA ALA A 226 -6.64 -13.95 -13.61
C ALA A 226 -5.63 -14.11 -14.74
N TYR A 227 -4.35 -14.01 -14.42
CA TYR A 227 -3.25 -14.11 -15.37
C TYR A 227 -2.24 -15.16 -14.93
N LYS A 228 -1.37 -15.57 -15.85
CA LYS A 228 -0.17 -16.37 -15.62
C LYS A 228 1.04 -15.72 -16.28
N LEU A 229 2.22 -15.97 -15.76
CA LEU A 229 3.46 -15.48 -16.35
C LEU A 229 3.70 -16.21 -17.69
N LYS A 230 3.83 -15.44 -18.77
CA LYS A 230 4.16 -15.95 -20.11
C LYS A 230 5.64 -15.82 -20.42
N GLN A 231 6.20 -14.66 -20.10
CA GLN A 231 7.61 -14.35 -20.33
C GLN A 231 8.10 -13.34 -19.31
N TRP A 232 9.33 -13.51 -18.86
CA TRP A 232 10.03 -12.57 -18.03
C TRP A 232 11.47 -12.41 -18.49
N THR A 233 11.82 -11.18 -18.89
CA THR A 233 13.19 -10.74 -19.12
C THR A 233 13.52 -9.75 -18.02
N ARG A 234 14.24 -10.22 -17.00
CA ARG A 234 14.51 -9.50 -15.76
C ARG A 234 15.02 -8.08 -16.03
N GLY A 235 14.41 -7.07 -15.40
CA GLY A 235 14.76 -5.68 -15.56
C GLY A 235 14.46 -5.06 -16.93
N GLN A 236 13.72 -5.77 -17.80
CA GLN A 236 13.38 -5.27 -19.15
C GLN A 236 11.88 -5.37 -19.46
N ARG A 237 11.31 -6.59 -19.37
CA ARG A 237 9.93 -6.83 -19.79
C ARG A 237 9.31 -8.03 -19.09
N ILE A 238 8.03 -7.87 -18.73
CA ILE A 238 7.19 -8.96 -18.21
C ILE A 238 5.96 -9.05 -19.09
N LEU A 239 5.63 -10.26 -19.55
CA LEU A 239 4.41 -10.53 -20.30
C LEU A 239 3.54 -11.51 -19.52
N LEU A 240 2.33 -11.08 -19.18
CA LEU A 240 1.29 -11.94 -18.62
C LEU A 240 0.27 -12.27 -19.69
N GLU A 241 -0.30 -13.49 -19.61
CA GLU A 241 -1.43 -13.91 -20.43
C GLU A 241 -2.59 -14.36 -19.54
N ALA A 242 -3.83 -14.20 -20.03
CA ALA A 242 -5.01 -14.61 -19.29
C ALA A 242 -4.96 -16.10 -18.94
N ASN A 243 -5.27 -16.41 -17.69
CA ASN A 243 -5.31 -17.79 -17.19
C ASN A 243 -6.60 -18.47 -17.68
N PRO A 244 -6.54 -19.51 -18.53
CA PRO A 244 -7.71 -20.20 -19.03
C PRO A 244 -8.50 -20.94 -17.93
N ASP A 245 -7.83 -21.29 -16.84
CA ASP A 245 -8.42 -21.99 -15.68
C ASP A 245 -8.98 -21.02 -14.64
N TYR A 246 -8.94 -19.68 -14.90
CA TYR A 246 -9.45 -18.69 -13.98
C TYR A 246 -10.96 -18.88 -13.77
N ARG A 247 -11.35 -18.89 -12.49
CA ARG A 247 -12.75 -19.04 -12.09
C ARG A 247 -13.66 -17.96 -12.69
N GLU A 248 -14.95 -18.20 -12.70
CA GLU A 248 -15.91 -17.21 -13.16
C GLU A 248 -16.01 -16.06 -12.14
N VAL A 249 -15.49 -14.91 -12.54
CA VAL A 249 -15.60 -13.62 -11.84
C VAL A 249 -16.07 -12.60 -12.86
N VAL A 250 -17.04 -11.77 -12.48
CA VAL A 250 -17.58 -10.74 -13.36
C VAL A 250 -17.17 -9.34 -12.91
N TYR A 251 -17.13 -8.42 -13.85
CA TYR A 251 -16.90 -7.00 -13.57
C TYR A 251 -17.98 -6.49 -12.62
N PRO A 252 -17.62 -5.85 -11.49
CA PRO A 252 -18.58 -5.42 -10.49
C PRO A 252 -19.47 -4.28 -11.00
N SER A 253 -20.70 -4.25 -10.51
CA SER A 253 -21.57 -3.08 -10.61
C SER A 253 -21.30 -2.14 -9.44
N PRO A 254 -21.28 -0.81 -9.66
CA PRO A 254 -21.23 0.16 -8.56
C PRO A 254 -22.39 -0.07 -7.57
N GLY A 255 -22.07 -0.09 -6.29
CA GLY A 255 -23.06 -0.29 -5.23
C GLY A 255 -23.89 0.96 -4.93
N ALA A 256 -24.84 0.83 -4.00
CA ALA A 256 -25.59 1.98 -3.50
C ALA A 256 -24.63 3.02 -2.88
N GLY A 257 -24.80 4.29 -3.26
CA GLY A 257 -23.93 5.38 -2.83
C GLY A 257 -22.72 5.67 -3.74
N SER A 258 -22.56 4.92 -4.82
CA SER A 258 -21.58 5.24 -5.87
C SER A 258 -21.99 6.49 -6.63
N ASP A 259 -20.99 7.24 -7.09
CA ASP A 259 -21.22 8.47 -7.84
C ASP A 259 -21.44 8.24 -9.35
N ALA A 260 -21.76 9.31 -10.09
CA ALA A 260 -21.99 9.24 -11.53
C ALA A 260 -20.73 8.83 -12.31
N ALA A 261 -19.54 9.12 -11.80
CA ALA A 261 -18.27 8.72 -12.41
C ALA A 261 -18.08 7.20 -12.31
N ASP A 262 -18.42 6.58 -11.19
CA ASP A 262 -18.39 5.14 -11.02
C ASP A 262 -19.34 4.43 -11.99
N ALA A 263 -20.55 4.96 -12.13
CA ALA A 263 -21.52 4.45 -13.11
C ALA A 263 -21.00 4.59 -14.55
N ALA A 264 -20.30 5.67 -14.86
CA ALA A 264 -19.70 5.87 -16.18
C ALA A 264 -18.56 4.88 -16.45
N ILE A 265 -17.69 4.62 -15.45
CA ILE A 265 -16.61 3.62 -15.54
C ILE A 265 -17.17 2.21 -15.78
N ALA A 266 -18.22 1.83 -15.06
CA ALA A 266 -18.83 0.50 -15.16
C ALA A 266 -19.68 0.30 -16.42
N ARG A 267 -20.03 1.38 -17.14
CA ARG A 267 -20.91 1.32 -18.29
C ARG A 267 -20.35 0.42 -19.40
N GLY A 268 -21.10 -0.59 -19.79
CA GLY A 268 -20.71 -1.58 -20.80
C GLY A 268 -19.68 -2.62 -20.32
N LEU A 269 -19.23 -2.53 -19.06
CA LEU A 269 -18.29 -3.49 -18.47
C LEU A 269 -18.96 -4.37 -17.40
N ALA A 270 -19.90 -3.82 -16.64
CA ALA A 270 -20.60 -4.54 -15.57
C ALA A 270 -21.19 -5.88 -16.05
N GLY A 271 -20.94 -6.95 -15.31
CA GLY A 271 -21.37 -8.31 -15.63
C GLY A 271 -20.51 -9.06 -16.67
N ARG A 272 -19.54 -8.39 -17.32
CA ARG A 272 -18.60 -9.08 -18.23
C ARG A 272 -17.62 -9.95 -17.42
N LYS A 273 -17.30 -11.14 -17.95
CA LYS A 273 -16.31 -12.04 -17.34
C LYS A 273 -14.92 -11.41 -17.33
N LEU A 274 -14.24 -11.56 -16.20
CA LEU A 274 -12.85 -11.12 -16.02
C LEU A 274 -11.85 -12.26 -16.31
N PRO A 275 -10.61 -11.94 -16.73
CA PRO A 275 -10.13 -10.61 -17.09
C PRO A 275 -10.69 -10.15 -18.45
N LEU A 276 -10.68 -8.83 -18.71
CA LEU A 276 -11.22 -8.28 -19.95
C LEU A 276 -10.22 -8.35 -21.12
N VAL A 277 -8.92 -8.15 -20.83
CA VAL A 277 -7.83 -8.24 -21.81
C VAL A 277 -7.08 -9.54 -21.69
N GLY A 278 -6.60 -10.07 -22.83
CA GLY A 278 -5.89 -11.34 -22.89
C GLY A 278 -4.42 -11.26 -22.47
N ASN A 279 -3.80 -10.08 -22.58
CA ASN A 279 -2.38 -9.91 -22.29
C ASN A 279 -2.13 -8.62 -21.49
N VAL A 280 -1.12 -8.67 -20.61
CA VAL A 280 -0.54 -7.48 -19.96
C VAL A 280 0.94 -7.44 -20.29
N ASP A 281 1.37 -6.37 -20.96
CA ASP A 281 2.75 -6.16 -21.40
C ASP A 281 3.38 -5.04 -20.58
N ILE A 282 4.36 -5.38 -19.77
CA ILE A 282 4.98 -4.50 -18.78
C ILE A 282 6.41 -4.24 -19.23
N SER A 283 6.73 -2.98 -19.54
CA SER A 283 8.09 -2.53 -19.86
C SER A 283 8.75 -1.89 -18.64
N ILE A 284 10.04 -2.12 -18.41
CA ILE A 284 10.80 -1.43 -17.38
C ILE A 284 11.40 -0.17 -18.02
N ILE A 285 10.94 1.01 -17.61
CA ILE A 285 11.41 2.32 -18.10
C ILE A 285 11.68 3.19 -16.87
N GLU A 286 12.91 3.19 -16.39
CA GLU A 286 13.26 3.80 -15.11
C GLU A 286 13.14 5.32 -15.13
N GLU A 287 13.55 5.96 -16.20
CA GLU A 287 13.56 7.40 -16.35
C GLU A 287 12.15 7.97 -16.60
N ALA A 288 11.77 9.00 -15.86
CA ALA A 288 10.42 9.59 -15.90
C ALA A 288 10.08 10.21 -17.26
N GLN A 289 11.03 10.93 -17.88
CA GLN A 289 10.81 11.58 -19.17
C GLN A 289 10.59 10.57 -20.32
N PRO A 290 11.42 9.52 -20.50
CA PRO A 290 11.15 8.44 -21.44
C PRO A 290 9.81 7.74 -21.22
N ARG A 291 9.38 7.52 -19.96
CA ARG A 291 8.04 6.96 -19.69
C ARG A 291 6.93 7.86 -20.18
N LEU A 292 7.02 9.18 -19.92
CA LEU A 292 6.04 10.14 -20.40
C LEU A 292 6.01 10.19 -21.93
N LEU A 293 7.16 10.17 -22.60
CA LEU A 293 7.25 10.13 -24.07
C LEU A 293 6.64 8.86 -24.66
N SER A 294 6.84 7.70 -24.00
CA SER A 294 6.21 6.44 -24.40
C SER A 294 4.69 6.48 -24.26
N PHE A 295 4.17 7.18 -23.22
CA PHE A 295 2.75 7.44 -23.07
C PHE A 295 2.26 8.39 -24.18
N ASP A 296 2.97 9.47 -24.45
CA ASP A 296 2.60 10.47 -25.46
C ASP A 296 2.55 9.90 -26.88
N SER A 297 3.41 8.94 -27.19
CA SER A 297 3.42 8.20 -28.45
C SER A 297 2.39 7.05 -28.52
N GLY A 298 1.57 6.86 -27.48
CA GLY A 298 0.55 5.80 -27.43
C GLY A 298 1.11 4.39 -27.21
N GLN A 299 2.38 4.25 -26.81
CA GLN A 299 2.98 2.95 -26.49
C GLN A 299 2.55 2.43 -25.11
N LEU A 300 2.09 3.31 -24.21
CA LEU A 300 1.53 2.98 -22.90
C LEU A 300 0.06 3.38 -22.84
N ASP A 301 -0.76 2.59 -22.17
CA ASP A 301 -2.19 2.86 -22.01
C ASP A 301 -2.48 3.76 -20.82
N TYR A 302 -1.61 3.71 -19.79
CA TYR A 302 -1.59 4.67 -18.69
C TYR A 302 -0.18 4.80 -18.11
N VAL A 303 0.06 5.90 -17.38
CA VAL A 303 1.33 6.18 -16.72
C VAL A 303 1.12 6.98 -15.44
N ALA A 304 1.83 6.63 -14.37
CA ALA A 304 1.94 7.49 -13.19
C ALA A 304 2.81 8.71 -13.54
N LEU A 305 2.29 9.92 -13.27
CA LEU A 305 2.95 11.19 -13.54
C LEU A 305 3.70 11.67 -12.29
N PRO A 306 5.04 11.69 -12.29
CA PRO A 306 5.81 12.22 -11.18
C PRO A 306 5.55 13.71 -10.96
N ALA A 307 5.60 14.18 -9.71
CA ALA A 307 5.38 15.58 -9.35
C ALA A 307 6.27 16.55 -10.14
N ALA A 308 7.53 16.21 -10.38
CA ALA A 308 8.46 17.02 -11.16
C ALA A 308 8.03 17.24 -12.62
N LEU A 309 7.26 16.33 -13.21
CA LEU A 309 6.72 16.45 -14.57
C LEU A 309 5.29 17.01 -14.61
N ALA A 310 4.65 17.16 -13.46
CA ALA A 310 3.28 17.67 -13.40
C ALA A 310 3.10 19.03 -14.10
N PRO A 311 4.01 20.02 -13.96
CA PRO A 311 3.89 21.30 -14.68
C PRO A 311 3.92 21.18 -16.20
N ASN A 312 4.46 20.11 -16.76
CA ASN A 312 4.49 19.89 -18.21
C ASN A 312 3.13 19.43 -18.75
N VAL A 313 2.33 18.75 -17.93
CA VAL A 313 1.12 18.03 -18.34
C VAL A 313 -0.14 18.62 -17.72
N LEU A 314 -0.05 19.13 -16.49
CA LEU A 314 -1.18 19.60 -15.71
C LEU A 314 -1.21 21.13 -15.60
N ASP A 315 -2.44 21.65 -15.54
CA ASP A 315 -2.77 22.98 -15.06
C ASP A 315 -3.67 22.80 -13.83
N GLY A 316 -3.09 23.00 -12.64
CA GLY A 316 -3.72 22.66 -11.38
C GLY A 316 -4.02 21.16 -11.25
N ALA A 317 -5.29 20.79 -11.21
CA ALA A 317 -5.75 19.39 -11.10
C ALA A 317 -6.16 18.79 -12.47
N ALA A 318 -6.23 19.57 -13.51
CA ALA A 318 -6.67 19.15 -14.85
C ALA A 318 -5.49 18.97 -15.80
N VAL A 319 -5.66 18.14 -16.83
CA VAL A 319 -4.68 18.08 -17.92
C VAL A 319 -4.73 19.34 -18.77
N LYS A 320 -3.59 19.78 -19.30
CA LYS A 320 -3.47 20.91 -20.22
C LYS A 320 -4.29 20.69 -21.52
N PRO A 321 -4.66 21.78 -22.22
CA PRO A 321 -5.51 21.69 -23.41
C PRO A 321 -5.01 20.75 -24.51
N GLU A 322 -3.69 20.63 -24.70
CA GLU A 322 -3.09 19.71 -25.68
C GLU A 322 -3.34 18.24 -25.34
N TYR A 323 -3.35 17.87 -24.07
CA TYR A 323 -3.70 16.52 -23.61
C TYR A 323 -5.20 16.28 -23.63
N ALA A 324 -6.00 17.28 -23.22
CA ALA A 324 -7.46 17.21 -23.24
C ALA A 324 -8.00 17.01 -24.67
N LYS A 325 -7.42 17.69 -25.67
CA LYS A 325 -7.77 17.52 -27.11
C LYS A 325 -7.52 16.08 -27.61
N ARG A 326 -6.57 15.37 -27.03
CA ARG A 326 -6.28 13.96 -27.33
C ARG A 326 -7.19 13.00 -26.56
N GLY A 327 -8.07 13.52 -25.69
CA GLY A 327 -8.94 12.72 -24.83
C GLY A 327 -8.22 12.07 -23.64
N VAL A 328 -7.01 12.51 -23.32
CA VAL A 328 -6.27 12.02 -22.14
C VAL A 328 -6.97 12.48 -20.86
N VAL A 329 -7.12 11.57 -19.92
CA VAL A 329 -7.73 11.82 -18.61
C VAL A 329 -6.67 11.72 -17.52
N VAL A 330 -6.71 12.59 -16.51
CA VAL A 330 -5.95 12.44 -15.28
C VAL A 330 -6.83 11.90 -14.18
N HIS A 331 -6.39 10.80 -13.56
CA HIS A 331 -6.94 10.27 -12.31
C HIS A 331 -6.04 10.75 -11.17
N ARG A 332 -6.62 11.54 -10.25
CA ARG A 332 -5.90 12.16 -9.14
C ARG A 332 -6.51 11.74 -7.81
N HIS A 333 -5.69 11.26 -6.89
CA HIS A 333 -6.12 10.92 -5.54
C HIS A 333 -4.99 11.13 -4.54
N VAL A 334 -5.36 11.32 -3.26
CA VAL A 334 -4.39 11.30 -2.15
C VAL A 334 -3.98 9.85 -1.92
N THR A 335 -2.67 9.60 -1.91
CA THR A 335 -2.15 8.25 -1.61
C THR A 335 -2.32 7.92 -0.13
N PRO A 336 -2.40 6.63 0.26
CA PRO A 336 -2.32 6.22 1.66
C PRO A 336 -0.86 6.34 2.16
N SER A 337 -0.28 7.52 1.99
CA SER A 337 1.11 7.81 2.31
C SER A 337 1.23 9.13 3.04
N ILE A 338 2.22 9.22 3.93
CA ILE A 338 2.62 10.45 4.60
C ILE A 338 4.11 10.68 4.41
N ALA A 339 4.49 11.91 4.07
CA ALA A 339 5.87 12.38 4.17
C ALA A 339 6.07 13.11 5.50
N PHE A 340 7.20 12.86 6.15
CA PHE A 340 7.51 13.42 7.46
C PHE A 340 9.03 13.57 7.64
N PHE A 341 9.44 14.39 8.61
CA PHE A 341 10.80 14.38 9.14
C PHE A 341 10.75 13.97 10.60
N TYR A 342 11.70 13.13 11.04
CA TYR A 342 11.77 12.74 12.44
C TYR A 342 12.95 13.40 13.15
N PHE A 343 12.82 13.53 14.46
CA PHE A 343 13.89 13.81 15.39
C PHE A 343 14.26 12.54 16.15
N ASN A 344 15.54 12.23 16.23
CA ASN A 344 16.01 11.13 17.07
C ASN A 344 15.96 11.54 18.55
N LEU A 345 15.04 10.96 19.31
CA LEU A 345 14.84 11.30 20.72
C LEU A 345 15.95 10.76 21.66
N ASP A 346 16.86 9.91 21.16
CA ASP A 346 18.07 9.53 21.88
C ASP A 346 19.24 10.50 21.63
N HIS A 347 19.15 11.38 20.62
CA HIS A 347 20.23 12.29 20.28
C HIS A 347 20.39 13.40 21.35
N PRO A 348 21.63 13.66 21.86
CA PRO A 348 21.83 14.56 22.98
C PRO A 348 21.37 16.01 22.74
N LEU A 349 21.36 16.48 21.48
CA LEU A 349 20.97 17.85 21.15
C LEU A 349 19.46 18.01 21.01
N VAL A 350 18.80 17.21 20.16
CA VAL A 350 17.36 17.34 19.86
C VAL A 350 16.50 16.36 20.65
N GLY A 351 17.07 15.33 21.24
CA GLY A 351 16.36 14.26 21.95
C GLY A 351 16.00 14.60 23.39
N GLY A 352 15.34 13.64 24.04
CA GLY A 352 14.85 13.78 25.43
C GLY A 352 13.47 14.45 25.51
N TYR A 353 12.98 14.50 26.76
CA TYR A 353 11.59 14.92 27.06
C TYR A 353 11.52 16.16 27.96
N THR A 354 12.65 16.84 28.21
CA THR A 354 12.64 18.07 28.99
C THR A 354 11.91 19.18 28.22
N PRO A 355 11.29 20.14 28.92
CA PRO A 355 10.54 21.24 28.27
C PRO A 355 11.33 21.98 27.21
N GLU A 356 12.64 22.22 27.42
CA GLU A 356 13.52 22.89 26.47
C GLU A 356 13.69 22.08 25.18
N LYS A 357 13.91 20.76 25.30
CA LYS A 357 14.08 19.87 24.14
C LYS A 357 12.79 19.75 23.32
N VAL A 358 11.66 19.66 24.01
CA VAL A 358 10.34 19.66 23.36
C VAL A 358 10.10 21.00 22.66
N ALA A 359 10.42 22.11 23.31
CA ALA A 359 10.29 23.46 22.73
C ALA A 359 11.14 23.62 21.47
N LEU A 360 12.38 23.13 21.46
CA LEU A 360 13.24 23.14 20.27
C LEU A 360 12.58 22.38 19.10
N ARG A 361 12.16 21.14 19.30
CA ARG A 361 11.52 20.35 18.25
C ARG A 361 10.21 20.98 17.72
N ARG A 362 9.38 21.52 18.61
CA ARG A 362 8.17 22.27 18.23
C ARG A 362 8.51 23.53 17.44
N ALA A 363 9.53 24.28 17.84
CA ALA A 363 9.95 25.47 17.13
C ALA A 363 10.47 25.13 15.72
N VAL A 364 11.30 24.11 15.59
CA VAL A 364 11.76 23.61 14.27
C VAL A 364 10.55 23.17 13.42
N SER A 365 9.58 22.47 14.00
CA SER A 365 8.35 22.05 13.29
C SER A 365 7.51 23.24 12.82
N MET A 366 7.34 24.28 13.66
CA MET A 366 6.64 25.51 13.30
C MET A 366 7.43 26.37 12.31
N GLY A 367 8.74 26.21 12.26
CA GLY A 367 9.59 26.96 11.34
C GLY A 367 9.71 26.37 9.94
N TYR A 368 9.41 25.11 9.74
CA TYR A 368 9.44 24.47 8.42
C TYR A 368 8.21 24.83 7.59
N ASP A 369 8.43 25.54 6.46
CA ASP A 369 7.36 25.97 5.56
C ASP A 369 6.91 24.81 4.64
N ARG A 370 5.96 24.01 5.16
CA ARG A 370 5.35 22.93 4.38
C ARG A 370 4.50 23.43 3.21
N GLY A 371 3.97 24.67 3.28
CA GLY A 371 3.24 25.28 2.19
C GLY A 371 4.15 25.59 1.01
N GLU A 372 5.32 26.21 1.27
CA GLU A 372 6.33 26.44 0.25
C GLU A 372 6.87 25.11 -0.32
N ALA A 373 7.09 24.09 0.51
CA ALA A 373 7.50 22.77 0.05
C ALA A 373 6.48 22.17 -0.94
N ILE A 374 5.18 22.26 -0.62
CA ILE A 374 4.12 21.74 -1.47
C ILE A 374 4.01 22.54 -2.77
N SER A 375 4.00 23.88 -2.70
CA SER A 375 3.82 24.73 -3.89
C SER A 375 5.02 24.69 -4.83
N ASN A 376 6.24 24.80 -4.30
CA ASN A 376 7.45 25.01 -5.10
C ASN A 376 8.20 23.71 -5.40
N LEU A 377 8.35 22.81 -4.41
CA LEU A 377 9.10 21.56 -4.62
C LEU A 377 8.22 20.45 -5.18
N LEU A 378 6.96 20.37 -4.74
CA LEU A 378 6.00 19.37 -5.18
C LEU A 378 5.01 19.88 -6.23
N HIS A 379 5.15 21.14 -6.69
CA HIS A 379 4.29 21.74 -7.70
C HIS A 379 2.79 21.57 -7.41
N GLY A 380 2.38 21.70 -6.15
CA GLY A 380 1.00 21.50 -5.72
C GLY A 380 0.54 20.03 -5.70
N GLN A 381 1.45 19.05 -5.81
CA GLN A 381 1.11 17.63 -5.87
C GLN A 381 1.05 16.97 -4.48
N ALA A 382 0.60 17.69 -3.48
CA ALA A 382 0.35 17.18 -2.14
C ALA A 382 -0.64 18.09 -1.38
N ILE A 383 -1.12 17.62 -0.23
CA ILE A 383 -1.84 18.44 0.77
C ILE A 383 -1.09 18.41 2.10
N PRO A 384 -1.19 19.46 2.94
CA PRO A 384 -0.53 19.49 4.25
C PRO A 384 -1.02 18.36 5.14
N ALA A 385 -0.10 17.66 5.82
CA ALA A 385 -0.47 16.63 6.78
C ALA A 385 -0.83 17.25 8.15
N SER A 386 -1.95 16.79 8.73
CA SER A 386 -2.42 17.20 10.06
C SER A 386 -2.30 16.11 11.11
N GLN A 387 -2.15 14.86 10.72
CA GLN A 387 -2.03 13.69 11.59
C GLN A 387 -1.22 12.59 10.88
N PRO A 388 -0.70 11.56 11.57
CA PRO A 388 0.07 10.49 10.90
C PRO A 388 -0.75 9.72 9.86
N VAL A 389 -2.03 9.50 10.10
CA VAL A 389 -2.93 8.72 9.23
C VAL A 389 -3.42 9.58 8.06
N PRO A 390 -3.16 9.20 6.79
CA PRO A 390 -3.67 9.92 5.63
C PRO A 390 -5.20 9.89 5.48
N PRO A 391 -5.79 10.83 4.73
CA PRO A 391 -7.21 10.81 4.39
C PRO A 391 -7.67 9.50 3.74
N ALA A 392 -8.96 9.20 3.86
CA ALA A 392 -9.63 7.99 3.35
C ALA A 392 -9.21 6.67 4.01
N LEU A 393 -8.37 6.71 5.05
CA LEU A 393 -8.04 5.55 5.87
C LEU A 393 -8.84 5.56 7.17
N TYR A 394 -9.12 4.37 7.68
CA TYR A 394 -9.67 4.26 9.02
C TYR A 394 -8.66 4.77 10.06
N GLY A 395 -9.13 5.66 10.93
CA GLY A 395 -8.27 6.32 11.93
C GLY A 395 -7.85 7.74 11.52
N HIS A 396 -8.15 8.18 10.28
CA HIS A 396 -8.08 9.60 9.94
C HIS A 396 -9.33 10.31 10.44
N ASP A 397 -9.16 11.30 11.31
CA ASP A 397 -10.26 12.21 11.69
C ASP A 397 -10.19 13.52 10.88
N PRO A 398 -11.12 13.74 9.94
CA PRO A 398 -11.14 14.98 9.16
C PRO A 398 -11.48 16.23 10.01
N LYS A 399 -11.91 16.06 11.27
CA LYS A 399 -12.19 17.13 12.21
C LYS A 399 -11.02 17.43 13.14
N TYR A 400 -9.99 16.58 13.15
CA TYR A 400 -8.82 16.81 14.00
C TYR A 400 -8.10 18.10 13.60
N VAL A 401 -7.94 19.00 14.55
CA VAL A 401 -7.25 20.27 14.36
C VAL A 401 -5.85 20.17 14.98
N ALA A 402 -4.83 20.25 14.13
CA ALA A 402 -3.45 20.27 14.59
C ALA A 402 -3.20 21.45 15.53
N PRO A 403 -2.59 21.25 16.71
CA PRO A 403 -2.37 22.31 17.70
C PRO A 403 -1.49 23.47 17.23
N TYR A 404 -0.65 23.21 16.22
CA TYR A 404 0.20 24.22 15.58
C TYR A 404 0.52 23.82 14.12
N GLY A 405 0.86 24.83 13.31
CA GLY A 405 1.29 24.70 11.93
C GLY A 405 2.54 25.53 11.67
N TYR A 406 2.79 25.94 10.42
CA TYR A 406 3.84 26.88 10.08
C TYR A 406 3.56 28.25 10.70
N ASP A 407 4.38 28.63 11.64
CA ASP A 407 4.37 29.95 12.29
C ASP A 407 5.78 30.28 12.83
N PRO A 408 6.64 30.88 11.99
CA PRO A 408 8.00 31.21 12.40
C PRO A 408 8.06 32.30 13.49
N ARG A 409 6.98 33.09 13.68
CA ARG A 409 6.88 34.07 14.76
C ARG A 409 6.68 33.40 16.11
N ALA A 410 5.72 32.47 16.18
CA ALA A 410 5.51 31.67 17.38
C ALA A 410 6.71 30.78 17.68
N ALA A 411 7.38 30.23 16.66
CA ALA A 411 8.59 29.45 16.81
C ALA A 411 9.72 30.23 17.49
N ARG A 412 10.00 31.46 17.04
CA ARG A 412 11.01 32.34 17.68
C ARG A 412 10.63 32.67 19.12
N ALA A 413 9.38 33.04 19.38
CA ALA A 413 8.92 33.34 20.73
C ALA A 413 9.06 32.13 21.67
N LEU A 414 8.83 30.91 21.14
CA LEU A 414 9.01 29.68 21.91
C LEU A 414 10.49 29.44 22.23
N LEU A 415 11.40 29.63 21.27
CA LEU A 415 12.85 29.54 21.48
C LEU A 415 13.33 30.55 22.53
N ASP A 416 12.87 31.81 22.42
CA ASP A 416 13.22 32.86 23.38
C ASP A 416 12.78 32.52 24.80
N LYS A 417 11.54 32.02 24.95
CA LYS A 417 10.96 31.61 26.24
C LYS A 417 11.78 30.51 26.92
N PHE A 418 12.37 29.59 26.16
CA PHE A 418 13.16 28.48 26.69
C PHE A 418 14.68 28.72 26.65
N GLY A 419 15.12 29.97 26.45
CA GLY A 419 16.49 30.40 26.63
C GLY A 419 17.44 30.11 25.47
N TYR A 420 16.91 29.74 24.30
CA TYR A 420 17.69 29.65 23.06
C TYR A 420 17.91 31.07 22.53
N LYS A 421 19.10 31.61 22.67
CA LYS A 421 19.45 33.00 22.35
C LYS A 421 20.78 33.05 21.61
N ASP A 422 20.94 34.00 20.71
CA ASP A 422 22.21 34.38 20.14
C ASP A 422 23.01 35.15 21.23
N ARG A 423 24.10 34.58 21.72
CA ARG A 423 24.90 35.10 22.83
C ARG A 423 26.23 35.67 22.38
N ASP A 424 26.77 35.17 21.26
CA ASP A 424 28.07 35.61 20.71
C ASP A 424 27.91 36.58 19.54
N GLY A 425 26.69 36.84 19.08
CA GLY A 425 26.36 37.83 18.06
C GLY A 425 26.62 37.38 16.63
N ASP A 426 26.72 36.04 16.40
CA ASP A 426 26.95 35.48 15.06
C ASP A 426 25.66 35.30 14.23
N GLY A 427 24.50 35.65 14.81
CA GLY A 427 23.19 35.57 14.18
C GLY A 427 22.50 34.23 14.40
N TYR A 428 23.09 33.29 15.12
CA TYR A 428 22.51 32.01 15.45
C TYR A 428 22.35 31.81 16.96
N ARG A 429 21.40 31.02 17.34
CA ARG A 429 21.04 30.74 18.74
C ARG A 429 21.85 29.60 19.31
N GLU A 430 22.31 29.72 20.55
CA GLU A 430 22.92 28.67 21.36
C GLU A 430 21.83 27.91 22.15
N LEU A 431 22.27 26.78 22.70
CA LEU A 431 21.52 26.04 23.72
C LEU A 431 21.32 26.91 24.99
N PRO A 432 20.34 26.61 25.84
CA PRO A 432 20.11 27.34 27.09
C PRO A 432 21.34 27.41 28.01
N ASP A 433 22.24 26.40 27.95
CA ASP A 433 23.51 26.34 28.69
C ASP A 433 24.66 27.09 27.99
N GLY A 434 24.40 27.75 26.85
CA GLY A 434 25.38 28.54 26.08
C GLY A 434 26.25 27.73 25.11
N LYS A 435 26.03 26.43 24.98
CA LYS A 435 26.77 25.63 24.00
C LYS A 435 26.24 25.84 22.58
N PRO A 436 27.08 25.66 21.55
CA PRO A 436 26.66 25.76 20.15
C PRO A 436 25.50 24.84 19.79
N LEU A 437 24.54 25.36 19.03
CA LEU A 437 23.40 24.64 18.52
C LEU A 437 23.52 24.51 16.99
N THR A 438 23.77 23.31 16.50
CA THR A 438 23.77 23.02 15.06
C THR A 438 22.87 21.81 14.81
N LEU A 439 21.81 22.00 14.04
CA LEU A 439 20.96 20.93 13.56
C LEU A 439 21.66 20.19 12.41
N VAL A 440 21.52 18.87 12.37
CA VAL A 440 22.05 18.04 11.27
C VAL A 440 20.91 17.27 10.66
N LEU A 441 20.56 17.60 9.41
CA LEU A 441 19.57 16.88 8.62
C LEU A 441 20.27 15.92 7.64
N ALA A 442 19.96 14.64 7.73
CA ALA A 442 20.41 13.67 6.74
C ALA A 442 19.67 13.90 5.41
N SER A 443 20.39 13.79 4.30
CA SER A 443 19.86 14.10 2.98
C SER A 443 20.61 13.31 1.89
N THR A 444 19.91 12.96 0.81
CA THR A 444 20.53 12.34 -0.37
C THR A 444 21.24 13.38 -1.25
N THR A 445 21.88 12.94 -2.33
CA THR A 445 22.71 13.82 -3.18
C THR A 445 22.01 14.27 -4.46
N ASP A 446 20.76 13.86 -4.68
CA ASP A 446 19.98 14.20 -5.87
C ASP A 446 19.47 15.67 -5.86
N ASN A 447 18.92 16.10 -7.00
CA ASN A 447 18.47 17.49 -7.17
C ASN A 447 17.25 17.83 -6.29
N THR A 448 16.34 16.88 -6.07
CA THR A 448 15.17 17.08 -5.20
C THR A 448 15.60 17.30 -3.77
N ALA A 449 16.54 16.49 -3.28
CA ALA A 449 17.14 16.65 -1.96
C ALA A 449 17.85 18.00 -1.81
N ARG A 450 18.57 18.46 -2.83
CA ARG A 450 19.23 19.78 -2.81
C ARG A 450 18.21 20.91 -2.65
N ALA A 451 17.16 20.92 -3.44
CA ALA A 451 16.12 21.95 -3.36
C ALA A 451 15.42 21.95 -1.98
N ASN A 452 15.19 20.76 -1.42
CA ASN A 452 14.64 20.63 -0.07
C ASN A 452 15.60 21.13 1.01
N ASP A 453 16.91 20.89 0.88
CA ASP A 453 17.91 21.40 1.81
C ASP A 453 17.99 22.93 1.80
N GLU A 454 17.88 23.55 0.61
CA GLU A 454 17.84 25.01 0.47
C GLU A 454 16.60 25.61 1.19
N LEU A 455 15.44 24.96 1.07
CA LEU A 455 14.25 25.34 1.83
C LEU A 455 14.51 25.22 3.35
N TRP A 456 15.02 24.07 3.80
CA TRP A 456 15.36 23.87 5.20
C TRP A 456 16.32 24.92 5.72
N LYS A 457 17.37 25.24 4.95
CA LYS A 457 18.37 26.27 5.32
C LYS A 457 17.70 27.63 5.53
N ARG A 458 16.87 28.08 4.56
CA ARG A 458 16.14 29.36 4.68
C ARG A 458 15.19 29.38 5.88
N CYS A 459 14.45 28.29 6.09
CA CYS A 459 13.51 28.18 7.21
C CYS A 459 14.23 28.26 8.57
N MET A 460 15.36 27.57 8.71
CA MET A 460 16.12 27.57 9.97
C MET A 460 16.86 28.87 10.21
N ASP A 461 17.44 29.48 9.17
CA ASP A 461 18.06 30.81 9.25
C ASP A 461 17.05 31.87 9.73
N ALA A 462 15.79 31.80 9.24
CA ALA A 462 14.72 32.69 9.69
C ALA A 462 14.38 32.57 11.20
N LEU A 463 14.74 31.45 11.82
CA LEU A 463 14.63 31.23 13.27
C LEU A 463 15.92 31.57 14.03
N GLY A 464 17.03 31.87 13.34
CA GLY A 464 18.37 31.93 13.92
C GLY A 464 18.86 30.56 14.38
N LEU A 465 18.52 29.48 13.68
CA LEU A 465 19.02 28.13 13.96
C LEU A 465 19.97 27.68 12.87
N ARG A 466 21.18 27.30 13.27
CA ARG A 466 22.16 26.74 12.34
C ARG A 466 21.79 25.34 11.94
N ILE A 467 21.82 25.05 10.63
CA ILE A 467 21.57 23.71 10.09
C ILE A 467 22.65 23.33 9.09
N THR A 468 23.06 22.07 9.12
CA THR A 468 23.97 21.43 8.16
C THR A 468 23.37 20.13 7.62
N PHE A 469 23.92 19.62 6.51
CA PHE A 469 23.36 18.45 5.82
C PHE A 469 24.38 17.32 5.76
N LEU A 470 24.01 16.16 6.31
CA LEU A 470 24.77 14.92 6.19
C LEU A 470 24.38 14.22 4.88
N LYS A 471 25.25 14.32 3.86
CA LYS A 471 25.01 13.75 2.54
C LYS A 471 25.49 12.32 2.43
N ASN A 472 24.56 11.40 2.04
CA ASN A 472 24.91 10.03 1.73
C ASN A 472 23.86 9.40 0.78
N LYS A 473 24.11 8.16 0.32
CA LYS A 473 23.14 7.37 -0.44
C LYS A 473 22.03 6.85 0.49
N TRP A 474 20.83 6.71 -0.05
CA TRP A 474 19.66 6.26 0.73
C TRP A 474 19.91 4.97 1.55
N PRO A 475 20.50 3.86 0.99
CA PRO A 475 20.72 2.65 1.78
C PRO A 475 21.64 2.84 2.98
N GLU A 476 22.62 3.72 2.88
CA GLU A 476 23.54 4.05 4.00
C GLU A 476 22.83 4.90 5.06
N LEU A 477 22.02 5.89 4.62
CA LEU A 477 21.19 6.68 5.54
C LEU A 477 20.19 5.79 6.29
N ASN A 478 19.59 4.81 5.61
CA ASN A 478 18.67 3.88 6.24
C ASN A 478 19.36 3.04 7.35
N LYS A 479 20.53 2.48 7.06
CA LYS A 479 21.32 1.76 8.08
C LYS A 479 21.69 2.65 9.27
N MET A 480 22.06 3.89 9.01
CA MET A 480 22.39 4.88 10.06
C MET A 480 21.14 5.23 10.89
N SER A 481 19.96 5.34 10.26
CA SER A 481 18.67 5.57 10.93
C SER A 481 18.33 4.41 11.88
N GLU A 482 18.34 3.19 11.38
CA GLU A 482 18.09 1.98 12.17
C GLU A 482 19.04 1.86 13.37
N ALA A 483 20.32 2.23 13.16
CA ALA A 483 21.33 2.28 14.21
C ALA A 483 21.19 3.47 15.17
N GLY A 484 20.30 4.44 14.92
CA GLY A 484 20.08 5.63 15.74
C GLY A 484 21.21 6.66 15.64
N GLN A 485 21.96 6.69 14.53
CA GLN A 485 23.09 7.57 14.31
C GLN A 485 22.73 8.92 13.68
N LEU A 486 21.52 9.05 13.13
CA LEU A 486 21.05 10.31 12.55
C LEU A 486 20.36 11.17 13.60
N MET A 487 20.56 12.50 13.53
CA MET A 487 19.85 13.47 14.36
C MET A 487 18.43 13.71 13.83
N MET A 488 18.32 13.96 12.54
CA MET A 488 17.06 14.21 11.81
C MET A 488 17.16 13.62 10.40
N TRP A 489 16.05 13.10 9.90
CA TRP A 489 15.94 12.67 8.50
C TRP A 489 14.50 12.74 8.00
N GLY A 490 14.34 12.91 6.67
CA GLY A 490 13.05 12.92 5.99
C GLY A 490 12.73 11.57 5.37
N LEU A 491 11.56 11.04 5.67
CA LEU A 491 11.04 9.76 5.16
C LEU A 491 9.61 9.90 4.66
N SER A 492 9.14 8.88 3.98
CA SER A 492 7.71 8.68 3.70
C SER A 492 7.31 7.26 4.01
N TRP A 493 6.06 7.09 4.42
CA TRP A 493 5.48 5.78 4.67
C TRP A 493 4.18 5.62 3.91
N ILE A 494 3.96 4.44 3.35
CA ILE A 494 2.72 4.01 2.70
C ILE A 494 2.22 2.73 3.34
N SER A 495 0.97 2.71 3.80
CA SER A 495 0.39 1.49 4.38
C SER A 495 -0.10 0.53 3.31
N SER A 496 0.08 -0.76 3.57
CA SER A 496 -0.49 -1.85 2.77
C SER A 496 -1.93 -2.19 3.15
N VAL A 497 -2.42 -1.65 4.27
CA VAL A 497 -3.77 -1.90 4.80
C VAL A 497 -4.46 -0.59 5.19
N PRO A 498 -5.79 -0.49 5.09
CA PRO A 498 -6.52 0.74 5.36
C PRO A 498 -6.77 0.97 6.86
N ASP A 499 -5.77 0.74 7.71
CA ASP A 499 -5.88 0.86 9.18
C ASP A 499 -4.80 1.78 9.75
N GLY A 500 -5.22 2.77 10.53
CA GLY A 500 -4.35 3.77 11.16
C GLY A 500 -3.32 3.20 12.15
N ASN A 501 -3.57 2.04 12.76
CA ASN A 501 -2.59 1.42 13.66
C ASN A 501 -1.23 1.21 13.00
N ASP A 502 -1.20 0.99 11.69
CA ASP A 502 0.04 0.84 10.95
C ASP A 502 0.92 2.09 11.07
N TYR A 503 0.32 3.28 11.01
CA TYR A 503 1.04 4.56 11.16
C TYR A 503 1.48 4.84 12.60
N TYR A 504 0.66 4.51 13.59
CA TYR A 504 1.04 4.73 15.00
C TYR A 504 2.10 3.76 15.49
N SER A 505 2.31 2.63 14.79
CA SER A 505 3.38 1.67 15.10
C SER A 505 4.79 2.29 15.04
N TYR A 506 4.96 3.38 14.29
CA TYR A 506 6.22 4.15 14.14
C TYR A 506 6.63 4.92 15.40
N PHE A 507 5.75 5.00 16.40
CA PHE A 507 6.03 5.71 17.66
C PHE A 507 6.14 4.78 18.86
N VAL A 508 5.89 3.49 18.67
CA VAL A 508 5.85 2.49 19.75
C VAL A 508 7.26 2.10 20.16
N SER A 509 7.53 2.09 21.48
CA SER A 509 8.87 1.88 22.05
C SER A 509 9.52 0.57 21.63
N ARG A 510 8.75 -0.53 21.52
CA ARG A 510 9.26 -1.86 21.14
C ARG A 510 9.71 -1.94 19.68
N ASN A 511 9.31 -0.97 18.84
CA ASN A 511 9.66 -0.92 17.41
C ASN A 511 10.92 -0.08 17.13
N ILE A 512 11.65 0.34 18.16
CA ILE A 512 12.92 1.06 18.00
C ILE A 512 13.96 0.15 17.33
N GLY A 513 14.63 0.68 16.32
CA GLY A 513 15.60 -0.06 15.50
C GLY A 513 14.96 -0.84 14.34
N THR A 514 13.62 -0.71 14.15
CA THR A 514 12.88 -1.26 13.00
C THR A 514 11.99 -0.18 12.38
N LEU A 515 10.85 0.14 13.00
CA LEU A 515 9.89 1.14 12.48
C LEU A 515 10.03 2.50 13.19
N ASN A 516 10.37 2.51 14.47
CA ASN A 516 10.44 3.74 15.27
C ASN A 516 11.82 4.41 15.15
N ASP A 517 12.06 5.07 14.02
CA ASP A 517 13.29 5.85 13.76
C ASP A 517 13.45 7.04 14.70
N ALA A 518 12.34 7.65 15.11
CA ALA A 518 12.35 8.73 16.10
C ALA A 518 12.82 8.26 17.49
N ARG A 519 12.89 6.94 17.73
CA ARG A 519 13.31 6.32 19.00
C ARG A 519 12.49 6.82 20.20
N MET A 520 11.21 7.13 19.96
CA MET A 520 10.30 7.57 21.01
C MET A 520 10.04 6.47 22.03
N ARG A 521 10.16 6.80 23.32
CA ARG A 521 9.87 5.92 24.45
C ARG A 521 8.89 6.59 25.40
N LEU A 522 7.60 6.33 25.17
CA LEU A 522 6.54 6.84 26.02
C LEU A 522 5.58 5.71 26.41
N PRO A 523 5.68 5.15 27.64
CA PRO A 523 4.80 4.06 28.07
C PRO A 523 3.30 4.38 27.96
N ALA A 524 2.91 5.65 28.15
CA ALA A 524 1.52 6.09 27.98
C ALA A 524 1.06 5.96 26.51
N PHE A 525 1.94 6.26 25.54
CA PHE A 525 1.64 6.09 24.12
C PHE A 525 1.53 4.60 23.77
N ASP A 526 2.48 3.78 24.26
CA ASP A 526 2.45 2.32 24.04
C ASP A 526 1.15 1.70 24.57
N ALA A 527 0.67 2.15 25.73
CA ALA A 527 -0.58 1.69 26.31
C ALA A 527 -1.82 2.08 25.47
N LEU A 528 -1.86 3.32 24.93
CA LEU A 528 -2.93 3.75 24.03
C LEU A 528 -2.92 2.94 22.72
N TYR A 529 -1.74 2.73 22.14
CA TYR A 529 -1.57 1.93 20.95
C TYR A 529 -2.04 0.49 21.16
N ASP A 530 -1.61 -0.17 22.23
CA ASP A 530 -2.03 -1.54 22.54
C ASP A 530 -3.54 -1.62 22.76
N LYS A 531 -4.12 -0.68 23.51
CA LYS A 531 -5.56 -0.59 23.70
C LYS A 531 -6.32 -0.37 22.39
N SER A 532 -5.77 0.42 21.46
CA SER A 532 -6.41 0.66 20.16
C SER A 532 -6.48 -0.60 19.29
N ARG A 533 -5.48 -1.50 19.41
CA ARG A 533 -5.47 -2.79 18.71
C ARG A 533 -6.50 -3.77 19.26
N ASP A 534 -6.83 -3.66 20.54
CA ASP A 534 -7.79 -4.54 21.23
C ASP A 534 -9.26 -4.11 20.97
N LEU A 535 -9.49 -3.02 20.22
CA LEU A 535 -10.82 -2.50 19.90
C LEU A 535 -11.16 -2.68 18.42
N PRO A 536 -12.41 -3.03 18.11
CA PRO A 536 -12.90 -2.98 16.72
C PRO A 536 -12.98 -1.53 16.22
N HIS A 537 -13.13 -1.37 14.91
CA HIS A 537 -13.37 -0.06 14.32
C HIS A 537 -14.60 0.61 14.95
N GLY A 538 -14.47 1.89 15.32
CA GLY A 538 -15.55 2.64 15.95
C GLY A 538 -15.07 3.86 16.75
N PRO A 539 -16.00 4.66 17.30
CA PRO A 539 -15.67 5.91 17.98
C PRO A 539 -14.70 5.78 19.15
N ALA A 540 -14.78 4.65 19.90
CA ALA A 540 -13.88 4.41 21.03
C ALA A 540 -12.42 4.27 20.59
N ARG A 541 -12.17 3.61 19.45
CA ARG A 541 -10.83 3.47 18.88
C ARG A 541 -10.33 4.77 18.26
N THR A 542 -11.20 5.52 17.56
CA THR A 542 -10.87 6.84 16.99
C THR A 542 -10.40 7.80 18.07
N LYS A 543 -11.09 7.82 19.23
CA LYS A 543 -10.67 8.65 20.37
C LYS A 543 -9.25 8.34 20.85
N LEU A 544 -8.84 7.07 20.85
CA LEU A 544 -7.46 6.70 21.21
C LEU A 544 -6.45 7.21 20.17
N PHE A 545 -6.83 7.25 18.90
CA PHE A 545 -6.00 7.84 17.84
C PHE A 545 -5.83 9.34 18.04
N ASP A 546 -6.89 10.07 18.42
CA ASP A 546 -6.81 11.50 18.73
C ASP A 546 -5.91 11.77 19.93
N GLU A 547 -6.03 10.98 20.99
CA GLU A 547 -5.13 11.06 22.16
C GLU A 547 -3.65 10.81 21.75
N MET A 548 -3.41 9.86 20.85
CA MET A 548 -2.06 9.61 20.30
C MET A 548 -1.57 10.76 19.41
N ASN A 549 -2.45 11.38 18.61
CA ASN A 549 -2.12 12.58 17.84
C ASN A 549 -1.69 13.73 18.74
N ASP A 550 -2.42 13.98 19.83
CA ASP A 550 -2.08 15.01 20.81
C ASP A 550 -0.71 14.78 21.45
N MET A 551 -0.35 13.53 21.72
CA MET A 551 0.98 13.18 22.23
C MET A 551 2.07 13.40 21.19
N ILE A 552 1.81 13.07 19.91
CA ILE A 552 2.76 13.31 18.81
C ILE A 552 3.01 14.81 18.66
N TYR A 553 1.99 15.64 18.64
CA TYR A 553 2.18 17.09 18.65
C TYR A 553 2.79 17.60 19.96
N GLY A 554 2.43 16.96 21.08
CA GLY A 554 2.95 17.28 22.40
C GLY A 554 4.44 17.15 22.51
N TYR A 555 5.00 16.05 22.04
CA TYR A 555 6.44 15.74 22.14
C TYR A 555 7.23 16.03 20.87
N ALA A 556 6.54 16.26 19.76
CA ALA A 556 7.10 16.57 18.44
C ALA A 556 8.22 15.59 17.99
N PRO A 557 8.01 14.27 18.00
CA PRO A 557 8.97 13.32 17.44
C PRO A 557 9.06 13.43 15.92
N TRP A 558 7.95 13.83 15.26
CA TRP A 558 7.85 14.05 13.83
C TRP A 558 7.41 15.47 13.49
N ILE A 559 7.87 15.94 12.34
CA ILE A 559 7.29 17.05 11.57
C ILE A 559 6.45 16.41 10.49
N LEU A 560 5.12 16.51 10.60
CA LEU A 560 4.20 16.00 9.60
C LEU A 560 4.22 16.95 8.40
N ALA A 561 4.73 16.50 7.26
CA ALA A 561 4.94 17.37 6.10
C ALA A 561 3.71 17.39 5.17
N ASN A 562 3.43 16.29 4.51
CA ASN A 562 2.35 16.27 3.52
C ASN A 562 1.82 14.86 3.26
N TYR A 563 0.61 14.80 2.65
CA TYR A 563 0.06 13.62 1.99
C TYR A 563 0.17 13.84 0.47
N PRO A 564 0.97 13.04 -0.26
CA PRO A 564 1.16 13.25 -1.68
C PRO A 564 -0.07 12.84 -2.49
N TYR A 565 -0.29 13.53 -3.62
CA TYR A 565 -1.16 13.05 -4.68
C TYR A 565 -0.43 12.07 -5.58
N GLU A 566 -1.13 11.03 -5.99
CA GLU A 566 -0.79 10.29 -7.20
C GLU A 566 -1.65 10.79 -8.36
N ASN A 567 -1.01 11.10 -9.48
CA ASN A 567 -1.66 11.45 -10.72
C ASN A 567 -1.35 10.35 -11.74
N VAL A 568 -2.39 9.75 -12.29
CA VAL A 568 -2.26 8.75 -13.36
C VAL A 568 -2.91 9.29 -14.61
N LEU A 569 -2.12 9.42 -15.68
CA LEU A 569 -2.62 9.76 -16.99
C LEU A 569 -3.12 8.48 -17.67
N ALA A 570 -4.32 8.53 -18.23
CA ALA A 570 -4.93 7.43 -18.96
C ALA A 570 -5.26 7.84 -20.39
N GLN A 571 -4.98 6.96 -21.34
CA GLN A 571 -5.36 7.14 -22.75
C GLN A 571 -6.88 6.99 -22.92
N PRO A 572 -7.50 7.64 -23.92
CA PRO A 572 -8.96 7.60 -24.12
C PRO A 572 -9.52 6.20 -24.42
N TRP A 573 -8.69 5.30 -24.94
CA TRP A 573 -9.08 3.91 -25.22
C TRP A 573 -8.97 2.98 -24.01
N LEU A 574 -8.36 3.41 -22.89
CA LEU A 574 -8.38 2.64 -21.64
C LEU A 574 -9.73 2.78 -20.96
N LYS A 575 -10.38 1.66 -20.68
CA LYS A 575 -11.68 1.59 -20.00
C LYS A 575 -11.58 0.84 -18.70
N GLY A 576 -12.50 1.09 -17.80
CA GLY A 576 -12.60 0.39 -16.53
C GLY A 576 -11.59 0.86 -15.47
N TYR A 577 -10.71 1.82 -15.78
CA TYR A 577 -9.74 2.33 -14.83
C TYR A 577 -10.43 3.07 -13.68
N LYS A 578 -10.20 2.61 -12.47
CA LYS A 578 -10.53 3.33 -11.24
C LYS A 578 -9.38 3.19 -10.26
N GLN A 579 -8.93 4.30 -9.75
CA GLN A 579 -7.89 4.30 -8.72
C GLN A 579 -8.42 3.71 -7.41
N ASN A 580 -7.73 2.69 -6.93
CA ASN A 580 -7.93 2.14 -5.60
C ASN A 580 -6.57 1.75 -5.00
N PRO A 581 -6.07 2.48 -4.00
CA PRO A 581 -4.70 2.31 -3.50
C PRO A 581 -4.44 0.94 -2.84
N PHE A 582 -5.49 0.20 -2.49
CA PHE A 582 -5.37 -1.12 -1.88
C PHE A 582 -5.69 -2.28 -2.83
N VAL A 583 -6.17 -2.01 -4.05
CA VAL A 583 -6.42 -3.05 -5.05
C VAL A 583 -5.12 -3.38 -5.78
N GLN A 584 -4.55 -4.54 -5.50
CA GLN A 584 -3.28 -5.00 -6.09
C GLN A 584 -3.46 -5.92 -7.31
N HIS A 585 -4.70 -6.15 -7.77
CA HIS A 585 -5.05 -7.00 -8.92
C HIS A 585 -5.94 -6.25 -9.93
N GLN A 586 -5.66 -4.95 -10.11
CA GLN A 586 -6.49 -4.03 -10.89
C GLN A 586 -6.56 -4.37 -12.39
N TRP A 587 -5.53 -4.97 -12.97
CA TRP A 587 -5.47 -5.22 -14.43
C TRP A 587 -6.60 -6.09 -14.96
N ARG A 588 -7.17 -6.96 -14.15
CA ARG A 588 -8.33 -7.77 -14.55
C ARG A 588 -9.57 -6.94 -14.89
N TYR A 589 -9.68 -5.71 -14.35
CA TYR A 589 -10.80 -4.80 -14.56
C TYR A 589 -10.62 -3.87 -15.75
N TYR A 590 -9.43 -3.80 -16.35
CA TYR A 590 -9.14 -2.88 -17.43
C TYR A 590 -9.46 -3.50 -18.77
N ASP A 591 -10.09 -2.70 -19.66
CA ASP A 591 -10.32 -3.02 -21.07
C ASP A 591 -9.60 -2.00 -21.96
N VAL A 592 -9.20 -2.42 -23.14
CA VAL A 592 -8.54 -1.57 -24.13
C VAL A 592 -9.38 -1.58 -25.40
N GLU A 593 -9.88 -0.43 -25.79
CA GLU A 593 -10.55 -0.26 -27.09
C GLU A 593 -9.52 -0.18 -28.24
N PRO A 594 -9.94 -0.37 -29.51
CA PRO A 594 -9.06 -0.16 -30.65
C PRO A 594 -8.43 1.24 -30.61
N ARG A 595 -7.12 1.29 -30.81
CA ARG A 595 -6.39 2.56 -30.84
C ARG A 595 -6.67 3.29 -32.14
N PRO A 596 -6.82 4.63 -32.11
CA PRO A 596 -6.84 5.41 -33.37
C PRO A 596 -5.50 5.20 -34.09
N HIS A 597 -5.56 4.99 -35.39
CA HIS A 597 -4.42 4.82 -36.30
C HIS A 597 -3.63 6.12 -36.44
#